data_e7bd1c137402b887bbe4007bcbca01ed
#
_entry.id   e7bd1c137402b887bbe4007bcbca01ed
#
_cell.length_a   1.000
_cell.length_b   1.000
_cell.length_c   1.000
_cell.angle_alpha   90.00
_cell.angle_beta   90.00
_cell.angle_gamma   90.00
#
_symmetry.space_group_name_H-M   'P 1'
#
loop_
_entity.id
_entity.type
_entity.pdbx_description
1 polymer ?
#
loop_
_entity_poly.entity_id
_entity_poly.type
_entity_poly.pdbx_seq_one_letter_code
_entity_poly.pdbx_strand_id
1 'polypeptide(L)'
;MNKLSLVALAATLIASVAQAAQFHTQVQDLDGKKFDYLVVGGGLGGLVVSKRLSQDPSKKILVIEAGRDDRKDPRIYDVDKYGEFVDTDMNWNFETVPQAIIGNQTKSLRAGKTLGGSTSINGGAWNRAHKVQYDMLKNITGDPTFDFEHLQEYMNRAESFVPPTKEQRKAGADYVREAHGYDGPLSIGFSPIRNKQKRMFTGEGQQAFLETIQRVLGVAHLKDENSGNNTGAGWTPTSISQDSKRESACRYLEQTGDNVDVLLGWTA
;
A
#
# COMPACT_ATOMS: atom_id res chain seq x y z
N MET A 1 4.87 -3.98 66.55
CA MET A 1 5.81 -4.43 65.50
C MET A 1 5.00 -5.21 64.47
N ASN A 2 4.54 -4.52 63.43
CA ASN A 2 3.71 -5.12 62.40
C ASN A 2 4.59 -5.47 61.18
N LYS A 3 4.62 -6.76 60.83
CA LYS A 3 5.27 -7.24 59.63
C LYS A 3 4.32 -7.01 58.44
N LEU A 4 4.62 -6.05 57.60
CA LEU A 4 3.99 -5.95 56.30
C LEU A 4 4.61 -7.00 55.35
N SER A 5 3.79 -7.96 54.96
CA SER A 5 4.13 -8.90 53.88
C SER A 5 4.01 -8.20 52.54
N LEU A 6 5.13 -8.00 51.88
CA LEU A 6 5.17 -7.59 50.46
C LEU A 6 4.80 -8.82 49.61
N VAL A 7 3.60 -8.80 49.04
CA VAL A 7 3.24 -9.73 47.97
C VAL A 7 3.72 -9.09 46.67
N ALA A 8 4.83 -9.61 46.11
CA ALA A 8 5.31 -9.24 44.79
C ALA A 8 4.42 -9.93 43.74
N LEU A 9 3.57 -9.15 43.08
CA LEU A 9 2.79 -9.56 41.95
C LEU A 9 3.73 -9.59 40.74
N ALA A 10 4.31 -10.75 40.41
CA ALA A 10 5.05 -10.94 39.18
C ALA A 10 4.05 -10.97 38.02
N ALA A 11 3.84 -9.81 37.39
CA ALA A 11 3.16 -9.76 36.10
C ALA A 11 4.09 -10.35 35.04
N THR A 12 3.88 -11.59 34.68
CA THR A 12 4.52 -12.23 33.55
C THR A 12 3.94 -11.59 32.29
N LEU A 13 4.62 -10.58 31.75
CA LEU A 13 4.38 -10.12 30.38
C LEU A 13 4.79 -11.27 29.46
N ILE A 14 3.82 -12.06 29.02
CA ILE A 14 3.98 -12.90 27.86
C ILE A 14 3.97 -11.93 26.68
N ALA A 15 5.15 -11.48 26.26
CA ALA A 15 5.31 -10.87 24.96
C ALA A 15 4.94 -11.95 23.95
N SER A 16 3.73 -11.91 23.41
CA SER A 16 3.39 -12.68 22.22
C SER A 16 4.32 -12.19 21.13
N VAL A 17 5.35 -12.97 20.82
CA VAL A 17 6.10 -12.79 19.58
C VAL A 17 5.05 -12.94 18.50
N ALA A 18 4.71 -11.84 17.83
CA ALA A 18 3.84 -11.90 16.67
C ALA A 18 4.54 -12.83 15.67
N GLN A 19 4.04 -14.06 15.54
CA GLN A 19 4.55 -15.02 14.60
C GLN A 19 4.11 -14.52 13.23
N ALA A 20 5.07 -14.14 12.39
CA ALA A 20 4.85 -13.68 11.03
C ALA A 20 4.66 -14.88 10.10
N ALA A 21 4.12 -14.63 8.90
CA ALA A 21 4.00 -15.61 7.83
C ALA A 21 5.31 -16.40 7.60
N GLN A 22 5.18 -17.68 7.28
CA GLN A 22 6.31 -18.57 6.98
C GLN A 22 6.62 -18.52 5.48
N PHE A 23 7.89 -18.40 5.12
CA PHE A 23 8.31 -18.27 3.70
C PHE A 23 9.02 -19.55 3.24
N HIS A 24 8.63 -20.04 2.05
CA HIS A 24 9.13 -21.25 1.42
C HIS A 24 9.54 -20.95 -0.02
N THR A 25 10.56 -21.63 -0.52
CA THR A 25 10.99 -21.57 -1.93
C THR A 25 10.91 -22.92 -2.63
N GLN A 26 10.65 -23.99 -1.87
CA GLN A 26 10.51 -25.35 -2.38
C GLN A 26 9.13 -25.88 -2.02
N VAL A 27 8.47 -26.54 -2.97
CA VAL A 27 7.16 -27.19 -2.73
C VAL A 27 7.27 -28.27 -1.66
N GLN A 28 8.40 -28.96 -1.59
CA GLN A 28 8.68 -30.01 -0.61
C GLN A 28 8.61 -29.51 0.84
N ASP A 29 8.85 -28.22 1.09
CA ASP A 29 8.70 -27.61 2.43
C ASP A 29 7.24 -27.65 2.92
N LEU A 30 6.31 -27.90 2.01
CA LEU A 30 4.87 -27.96 2.26
C LEU A 30 4.33 -29.40 2.27
N ASP A 31 5.18 -30.42 2.09
CA ASP A 31 4.76 -31.81 2.04
C ASP A 31 4.00 -32.21 3.31
N GLY A 32 2.83 -32.83 3.12
CA GLY A 32 1.94 -33.23 4.20
C GLY A 32 1.13 -32.11 4.86
N LYS A 33 1.39 -30.83 4.54
CA LYS A 33 0.56 -29.72 5.00
C LYS A 33 -0.80 -29.71 4.28
N LYS A 34 -1.82 -29.31 5.01
CA LYS A 34 -3.17 -29.09 4.46
C LYS A 34 -3.54 -27.62 4.65
N PHE A 35 -4.14 -27.04 3.64
CA PHE A 35 -4.56 -25.65 3.63
C PHE A 35 -6.07 -25.55 3.41
N ASP A 36 -6.72 -24.63 4.13
CA ASP A 36 -8.12 -24.29 3.92
C ASP A 36 -8.29 -23.36 2.72
N TYR A 37 -7.30 -22.50 2.47
CA TYR A 37 -7.32 -21.51 1.40
C TYR A 37 -6.00 -21.49 0.63
N LEU A 38 -6.13 -21.41 -0.70
CA LEU A 38 -5.04 -21.11 -1.62
C LEU A 38 -5.26 -19.73 -2.20
N VAL A 39 -4.29 -18.83 -2.01
CA VAL A 39 -4.30 -17.47 -2.56
C VAL A 39 -3.25 -17.40 -3.66
N VAL A 40 -3.69 -17.29 -4.90
CA VAL A 40 -2.80 -17.24 -6.06
C VAL A 40 -2.44 -15.79 -6.36
N GLY A 41 -1.17 -15.47 -6.19
CA GLY A 41 -0.58 -14.14 -6.31
C GLY A 41 -0.42 -13.41 -4.98
N GLY A 42 0.82 -13.13 -4.60
CA GLY A 42 1.23 -12.33 -3.45
C GLY A 42 1.22 -10.82 -3.73
N GLY A 43 0.30 -10.35 -4.59
CA GLY A 43 0.09 -8.93 -4.88
C GLY A 43 -0.88 -8.26 -3.90
N LEU A 44 -1.33 -7.04 -4.24
CA LEU A 44 -2.20 -6.24 -3.38
C LEU A 44 -3.44 -7.00 -2.89
N GLY A 45 -4.24 -7.56 -3.81
CA GLY A 45 -5.47 -8.27 -3.46
C GLY A 45 -5.20 -9.51 -2.62
N GLY A 46 -4.23 -10.34 -3.04
CA GLY A 46 -3.88 -11.58 -2.36
C GLY A 46 -3.39 -11.36 -0.93
N LEU A 47 -2.54 -10.36 -0.70
CA LEU A 47 -2.01 -10.08 0.64
C LEU A 47 -3.06 -9.50 1.59
N VAL A 48 -3.97 -8.66 1.09
CA VAL A 48 -5.12 -8.17 1.88
C VAL A 48 -6.04 -9.32 2.27
N VAL A 49 -6.40 -10.19 1.32
CA VAL A 49 -7.25 -11.36 1.56
C VAL A 49 -6.59 -12.31 2.56
N SER A 50 -5.29 -12.61 2.37
CA SER A 50 -4.54 -13.49 3.27
C SER A 50 -4.53 -12.96 4.70
N LYS A 51 -4.31 -11.65 4.88
CA LYS A 51 -4.39 -11.02 6.20
C LYS A 51 -5.77 -11.15 6.82
N ARG A 52 -6.84 -10.97 6.06
CA ARG A 52 -8.20 -11.09 6.58
C ARG A 52 -8.56 -12.54 6.95
N LEU A 53 -8.20 -13.49 6.11
CA LEU A 53 -8.41 -14.92 6.40
C LEU A 53 -7.60 -15.39 7.62
N SER A 54 -6.36 -14.86 7.80
CA SER A 54 -5.49 -15.24 8.92
C SER A 54 -5.99 -14.78 10.30
N GLN A 55 -6.99 -13.91 10.35
CA GLN A 55 -7.62 -13.48 11.60
C GLN A 55 -8.35 -14.63 12.32
N ASP A 56 -8.73 -15.67 11.58
CA ASP A 56 -9.16 -16.94 12.16
C ASP A 56 -7.94 -17.88 12.27
N PRO A 57 -7.39 -18.09 13.47
CA PRO A 57 -6.18 -18.90 13.64
C PRO A 57 -6.41 -20.40 13.38
N SER A 58 -7.66 -20.84 13.27
CA SER A 58 -7.99 -22.22 12.89
C SER A 58 -7.80 -22.50 11.40
N LYS A 59 -7.71 -21.44 10.57
CA LYS A 59 -7.55 -21.54 9.12
C LYS A 59 -6.07 -21.56 8.73
N LYS A 60 -5.73 -22.39 7.76
CA LYS A 60 -4.39 -22.49 7.17
C LYS A 60 -4.45 -21.90 5.76
N ILE A 61 -3.61 -20.92 5.48
CA ILE A 61 -3.60 -20.18 4.22
C ILE A 61 -2.24 -20.41 3.53
N LEU A 62 -2.28 -20.77 2.25
CA LEU A 62 -1.09 -20.76 1.39
C LEU A 62 -1.21 -19.65 0.35
N VAL A 63 -0.23 -18.77 0.34
CA VAL A 63 -0.04 -17.77 -0.74
C VAL A 63 1.00 -18.32 -1.70
N ILE A 64 0.70 -18.33 -3.01
CA ILE A 64 1.64 -18.73 -4.06
C ILE A 64 1.98 -17.47 -4.87
N GLU A 65 3.27 -17.09 -4.89
CA GLU A 65 3.75 -15.89 -5.58
C GLU A 65 4.83 -16.28 -6.60
N ALA A 66 4.66 -15.81 -7.84
CA ALA A 66 5.57 -16.10 -8.94
C ALA A 66 6.94 -15.43 -8.80
N GLY A 67 6.97 -14.29 -8.12
CA GLY A 67 8.19 -13.54 -7.85
C GLY A 67 8.89 -13.99 -6.57
N ARG A 68 9.97 -13.29 -6.25
CA ARG A 68 10.75 -13.49 -5.03
C ARG A 68 10.34 -12.50 -3.94
N ASP A 69 10.92 -12.67 -2.76
CA ASP A 69 10.87 -11.67 -1.70
C ASP A 69 11.97 -10.62 -1.91
N ASP A 70 11.65 -9.57 -2.62
CA ASP A 70 12.55 -8.46 -2.90
C ASP A 70 12.37 -7.28 -1.92
N ARG A 71 11.72 -7.48 -0.75
CA ARG A 71 11.48 -6.42 0.25
C ARG A 71 12.77 -5.74 0.76
N LYS A 72 13.91 -6.41 0.67
CA LYS A 72 15.23 -5.87 1.05
C LYS A 72 16.02 -5.32 -0.14
N ASP A 73 15.52 -5.45 -1.36
CA ASP A 73 16.19 -4.93 -2.55
C ASP A 73 16.03 -3.41 -2.60
N PRO A 74 17.14 -2.65 -2.67
CA PRO A 74 17.06 -1.19 -2.70
C PRO A 74 16.32 -0.66 -3.94
N ARG A 75 16.26 -1.41 -5.05
CA ARG A 75 15.49 -1.03 -6.24
C ARG A 75 13.97 -1.01 -5.97
N ILE A 76 13.51 -1.70 -4.91
CA ILE A 76 12.11 -1.73 -4.48
C ILE A 76 11.86 -0.68 -3.39
N TYR A 77 12.58 -0.76 -2.27
CA TYR A 77 12.24 0.06 -1.10
C TYR A 77 12.82 1.47 -1.14
N ASP A 78 13.92 1.71 -1.86
CA ASP A 78 14.56 3.03 -1.95
C ASP A 78 13.92 3.83 -3.08
N VAL A 79 13.17 4.86 -2.72
CA VAL A 79 12.45 5.69 -3.70
C VAL A 79 13.36 6.44 -4.66
N ASP A 80 14.61 6.67 -4.29
CA ASP A 80 15.60 7.30 -5.18
C ASP A 80 16.00 6.39 -6.35
N LYS A 81 15.76 5.07 -6.22
CA LYS A 81 16.02 4.04 -7.23
C LYS A 81 14.80 3.64 -8.05
N TYR A 82 13.71 4.41 -7.92
CA TYR A 82 12.51 4.14 -8.69
C TYR A 82 12.78 4.05 -10.20
N GLY A 83 12.37 2.93 -10.78
CA GLY A 83 12.56 2.63 -12.20
C GLY A 83 13.72 1.66 -12.50
N GLU A 84 14.66 1.44 -11.60
CA GLU A 84 15.78 0.50 -11.80
C GLU A 84 15.33 -0.98 -11.87
N PHE A 85 14.09 -1.28 -11.49
CA PHE A 85 13.49 -2.61 -11.58
C PHE A 85 12.94 -2.94 -12.98
N VAL A 86 12.81 -1.96 -13.89
CA VAL A 86 12.03 -2.09 -15.13
C VAL A 86 12.51 -3.25 -16.03
N ASP A 87 13.82 -3.35 -16.20
CA ASP A 87 14.45 -4.37 -17.05
C ASP A 87 14.98 -5.57 -16.24
N THR A 88 14.29 -5.90 -15.15
CA THR A 88 14.65 -7.02 -14.28
C THR A 88 13.54 -8.06 -14.20
N ASP A 89 13.82 -9.18 -13.56
CA ASP A 89 12.86 -10.25 -13.29
C ASP A 89 11.78 -9.89 -12.25
N MET A 90 11.86 -8.71 -11.63
CA MET A 90 10.82 -8.14 -10.75
C MET A 90 9.62 -7.58 -11.52
N ASN A 91 9.69 -7.57 -12.84
CA ASN A 91 8.64 -7.06 -13.73
C ASN A 91 8.27 -8.14 -14.75
N TRP A 92 6.97 -8.38 -14.92
CA TRP A 92 6.45 -9.31 -15.91
C TRP A 92 6.75 -8.88 -17.35
N ASN A 93 6.98 -7.58 -17.59
CA ASN A 93 7.24 -7.02 -18.92
C ASN A 93 6.23 -7.49 -19.97
N PHE A 94 4.94 -7.47 -19.66
CA PHE A 94 3.92 -7.82 -20.64
C PHE A 94 3.98 -6.87 -21.85
N GLU A 95 3.74 -7.40 -23.02
CA GLU A 95 3.58 -6.62 -24.23
C GLU A 95 2.14 -6.73 -24.72
N THR A 96 1.53 -5.60 -25.09
CA THR A 96 0.18 -5.62 -25.67
C THR A 96 0.22 -6.20 -27.07
N VAL A 97 -0.92 -6.73 -27.52
CA VAL A 97 -1.14 -6.93 -28.96
C VAL A 97 -1.09 -5.57 -29.68
N PRO A 98 -0.80 -5.53 -30.99
CA PRO A 98 -0.82 -4.29 -31.75
C PRO A 98 -2.14 -3.53 -31.57
N GLN A 99 -2.05 -2.23 -31.24
CA GLN A 99 -3.19 -1.37 -30.94
C GLN A 99 -3.52 -0.49 -32.15
N ALA A 100 -4.64 -0.72 -32.81
CA ALA A 100 -5.04 0.02 -34.02
C ALA A 100 -5.13 1.53 -33.79
N ILE A 101 -5.61 1.97 -32.60
CA ILE A 101 -5.79 3.38 -32.25
C ILE A 101 -4.47 4.16 -32.15
N ILE A 102 -3.34 3.49 -31.98
CA ILE A 102 -2.01 4.10 -31.94
C ILE A 102 -1.13 3.61 -33.11
N GLY A 103 -1.73 3.34 -34.27
CA GLY A 103 -1.01 2.96 -35.48
C GLY A 103 -0.41 1.57 -35.44
N ASN A 104 -1.12 0.59 -34.86
CA ASN A 104 -0.70 -0.82 -34.73
C ASN A 104 0.61 -0.99 -33.91
N GLN A 105 0.94 -0.09 -33.05
CA GLN A 105 2.08 -0.24 -32.17
C GLN A 105 1.75 -1.16 -30.98
N THR A 106 2.73 -1.90 -30.50
CA THR A 106 2.69 -2.58 -29.19
C THR A 106 3.16 -1.62 -28.09
N LYS A 107 2.75 -1.91 -26.86
CA LYS A 107 3.19 -1.17 -25.66
C LYS A 107 3.57 -2.15 -24.57
N SER A 108 4.65 -1.85 -23.86
CA SER A 108 5.01 -2.58 -22.66
C SER A 108 4.07 -2.20 -21.51
N LEU A 109 3.56 -3.23 -20.82
CA LEU A 109 2.77 -3.09 -19.60
C LEU A 109 3.58 -3.64 -18.42
N ARG A 110 3.87 -2.76 -17.48
CA ARG A 110 4.58 -3.12 -16.26
C ARG A 110 3.63 -3.73 -15.25
N ALA A 111 4.01 -4.88 -14.71
CA ALA A 111 3.30 -5.52 -13.61
C ALA A 111 4.34 -6.18 -12.69
N GLY A 112 4.23 -5.99 -11.39
CA GLY A 112 5.20 -6.53 -10.44
C GLY A 112 5.19 -8.04 -10.42
N LYS A 113 6.38 -8.65 -10.56
CA LYS A 113 6.66 -10.07 -10.37
C LYS A 113 7.56 -10.22 -9.13
N THR A 114 7.01 -9.88 -8.01
CA THR A 114 7.67 -9.86 -6.71
C THR A 114 6.61 -9.84 -5.62
N LEU A 115 6.97 -10.24 -4.41
CA LEU A 115 6.08 -10.13 -3.27
C LEU A 115 5.59 -8.68 -3.08
N GLY A 116 4.27 -8.50 -2.91
CA GLY A 116 3.61 -7.19 -2.97
C GLY A 116 3.12 -6.80 -4.35
N GLY A 117 3.52 -7.54 -5.41
CA GLY A 117 3.10 -7.31 -6.78
C GLY A 117 3.39 -5.88 -7.25
N SER A 118 2.45 -5.28 -7.98
CA SER A 118 2.62 -3.93 -8.52
C SER A 118 2.70 -2.83 -7.45
N THR A 119 2.30 -3.09 -6.20
CA THR A 119 2.52 -2.12 -5.12
C THR A 119 3.98 -1.98 -4.73
N SER A 120 4.81 -2.96 -5.06
CA SER A 120 6.26 -2.91 -4.85
C SER A 120 7.00 -2.10 -5.93
N ILE A 121 6.38 -1.87 -7.10
CA ILE A 121 7.01 -1.21 -8.25
C ILE A 121 6.27 0.03 -8.79
N ASN A 122 5.12 0.41 -8.22
CA ASN A 122 4.37 1.60 -8.64
C ASN A 122 5.05 2.91 -8.20
N GLY A 123 4.49 4.05 -8.60
CA GLY A 123 4.98 5.39 -8.20
C GLY A 123 4.62 5.81 -6.78
N GLY A 124 3.85 5.00 -6.05
CA GLY A 124 3.49 5.25 -4.66
C GLY A 124 2.43 6.33 -4.43
N ALA A 125 1.80 6.89 -5.48
CA ALA A 125 0.69 7.81 -5.28
C ALA A 125 -0.46 7.11 -4.54
N TRP A 126 -1.04 7.80 -3.54
CA TRP A 126 -2.12 7.29 -2.72
C TRP A 126 -3.35 8.18 -2.86
N ASN A 127 -4.15 7.88 -3.86
CA ASN A 127 -5.33 8.65 -4.19
C ASN A 127 -6.56 7.76 -4.32
N ARG A 128 -7.72 8.32 -4.02
CA ARG A 128 -9.04 7.70 -4.18
C ARG A 128 -9.75 8.33 -5.36
N ALA A 129 -10.66 7.57 -5.95
CA ALA A 129 -11.53 8.10 -6.98
C ALA A 129 -12.51 9.15 -6.42
N HIS A 130 -13.11 9.96 -7.28
CA HIS A 130 -14.17 10.87 -6.89
C HIS A 130 -15.39 10.08 -6.34
N LYS A 131 -16.04 10.60 -5.30
CA LYS A 131 -17.22 9.99 -4.66
C LYS A 131 -18.27 9.48 -5.69
N VAL A 132 -18.54 10.25 -6.72
CA VAL A 132 -19.51 9.86 -7.78
C VAL A 132 -19.15 8.54 -8.45
N GLN A 133 -17.86 8.18 -8.58
CA GLN A 133 -17.45 6.92 -9.20
C GLN A 133 -17.81 5.71 -8.32
N TYR A 134 -17.72 5.84 -7.01
CA TYR A 134 -18.18 4.80 -6.08
C TYR A 134 -19.69 4.73 -6.02
N ASP A 135 -20.37 5.87 -6.00
CA ASP A 135 -21.83 5.92 -6.02
C ASP A 135 -22.41 5.30 -7.32
N MET A 136 -21.66 5.39 -8.44
CA MET A 136 -22.01 4.66 -9.66
C MET A 136 -21.89 3.14 -9.50
N LEU A 137 -20.88 2.63 -8.76
CA LEU A 137 -20.78 1.19 -8.50
C LEU A 137 -21.99 0.68 -7.73
N LYS A 138 -22.46 1.41 -6.72
CA LYS A 138 -23.72 1.12 -6.03
C LYS A 138 -24.89 0.99 -7.01
N ASN A 139 -25.01 1.91 -7.97
CA ASN A 139 -26.07 1.88 -8.95
C ASN A 139 -25.97 0.71 -9.93
N ILE A 140 -24.75 0.34 -10.34
CA ILE A 140 -24.49 -0.76 -11.27
C ILE A 140 -24.70 -2.12 -10.59
N THR A 141 -24.26 -2.28 -9.36
CA THR A 141 -24.35 -3.53 -8.62
C THR A 141 -25.69 -3.73 -7.93
N GLY A 142 -26.44 -2.65 -7.67
CA GLY A 142 -27.63 -2.65 -6.83
C GLY A 142 -27.34 -2.84 -5.33
N ASP A 143 -26.05 -2.88 -4.94
CA ASP A 143 -25.62 -3.07 -3.56
C ASP A 143 -25.24 -1.72 -2.93
N PRO A 144 -25.96 -1.25 -1.89
CA PRO A 144 -25.71 0.03 -1.25
C PRO A 144 -24.34 0.13 -0.57
N THR A 145 -23.67 -1.01 -0.28
CA THR A 145 -22.37 -1.02 0.38
C THR A 145 -21.23 -0.60 -0.53
N PHE A 146 -21.46 -0.44 -1.83
CA PHE A 146 -20.47 0.02 -2.82
C PHE A 146 -20.44 1.54 -3.02
N ASP A 147 -21.18 2.33 -2.22
CA ASP A 147 -21.04 3.78 -2.26
C ASP A 147 -19.77 4.26 -1.53
N PHE A 148 -19.45 5.55 -1.72
CA PHE A 148 -18.25 6.14 -1.13
C PHE A 148 -18.24 6.06 0.40
N GLU A 149 -19.35 6.32 1.05
CA GLU A 149 -19.44 6.40 2.51
C GLU A 149 -19.16 5.06 3.17
N HIS A 150 -19.73 3.98 2.63
CA HIS A 150 -19.43 2.62 3.13
C HIS A 150 -18.01 2.19 2.80
N LEU A 151 -17.53 2.44 1.57
CA LEU A 151 -16.19 2.02 1.16
C LEU A 151 -15.10 2.82 1.85
N GLN A 152 -15.36 4.07 2.26
CA GLN A 152 -14.38 4.90 2.96
C GLN A 152 -13.89 4.26 4.26
N GLU A 153 -14.76 3.58 4.99
CA GLU A 153 -14.37 2.86 6.21
C GLU A 153 -13.29 1.80 5.92
N TYR A 154 -13.47 1.03 4.84
CA TYR A 154 -12.50 0.01 4.43
C TYR A 154 -11.21 0.62 3.89
N MET A 155 -11.30 1.71 3.15
CA MET A 155 -10.12 2.44 2.67
C MET A 155 -9.31 3.02 3.84
N ASN A 156 -9.98 3.55 4.87
CA ASN A 156 -9.34 4.06 6.08
C ASN A 156 -8.63 2.94 6.86
N ARG A 157 -9.17 1.72 6.88
CA ARG A 157 -8.52 0.56 7.54
C ARG A 157 -7.20 0.15 6.89
N ALA A 158 -6.90 0.61 5.68
CA ALA A 158 -5.65 0.28 5.00
C ALA A 158 -4.49 1.18 5.42
N GLU A 159 -4.75 2.35 5.97
CA GLU A 159 -3.75 3.39 6.15
C GLU A 159 -3.51 3.79 7.61
N SER A 160 -2.26 4.11 7.89
CA SER A 160 -1.78 4.83 9.06
C SER A 160 -1.32 6.21 8.58
N PHE A 161 -2.26 7.15 8.50
CA PHE A 161 -2.01 8.45 7.89
C PHE A 161 -1.14 9.34 8.76
N VAL A 162 -0.09 9.90 8.18
CA VAL A 162 0.82 10.86 8.81
C VAL A 162 0.50 12.26 8.31
N PRO A 163 -0.04 13.13 9.16
CA PRO A 163 -0.35 14.51 8.79
C PRO A 163 0.87 15.28 8.29
N PRO A 164 0.66 16.27 7.38
CA PRO A 164 1.75 17.06 6.85
C PRO A 164 2.48 17.86 7.94
N THR A 165 3.80 17.94 7.83
CA THR A 165 4.66 18.78 8.67
C THR A 165 4.35 20.27 8.48
N LYS A 166 4.92 21.12 9.34
CA LYS A 166 4.78 22.58 9.21
C LYS A 166 5.31 23.10 7.86
N GLU A 167 6.43 22.53 7.39
CA GLU A 167 7.05 22.88 6.11
C GLU A 167 6.17 22.43 4.94
N GLN A 168 5.61 21.23 4.99
CA GLN A 168 4.69 20.73 3.97
C GLN A 168 3.40 21.55 3.91
N ARG A 169 2.86 21.97 5.07
CA ARG A 169 1.71 22.88 5.13
C ARG A 169 2.02 24.24 4.53
N LYS A 170 3.21 24.80 4.77
CA LYS A 170 3.64 26.05 4.12
C LYS A 170 3.73 25.91 2.59
N ALA A 171 4.07 24.72 2.10
CA ALA A 171 4.07 24.41 0.66
C ALA A 171 2.66 24.11 0.10
N GLY A 172 1.61 24.18 0.92
CA GLY A 172 0.22 23.99 0.51
C GLY A 172 -0.34 22.58 0.70
N ALA A 173 0.40 21.65 1.33
CA ALA A 173 -0.14 20.34 1.68
C ALA A 173 -1.16 20.46 2.82
N ASP A 174 -2.33 19.87 2.65
CA ASP A 174 -3.38 19.85 3.66
C ASP A 174 -4.13 18.51 3.61
N TYR A 175 -5.07 18.28 4.51
CA TYR A 175 -5.85 17.06 4.59
C TYR A 175 -7.16 17.27 5.36
N VAL A 176 -8.09 16.34 5.16
CA VAL A 176 -9.34 16.22 5.92
C VAL A 176 -9.23 15.02 6.84
N ARG A 177 -9.24 15.25 8.15
CA ARG A 177 -8.97 14.22 9.16
C ARG A 177 -9.85 12.99 9.00
N GLU A 178 -11.13 13.20 8.74
CA GLU A 178 -12.15 12.17 8.64
C GLU A 178 -12.02 11.31 7.36
N ALA A 179 -11.28 11.82 6.38
CA ALA A 179 -10.99 11.09 5.13
C ALA A 179 -9.89 10.03 5.29
N HIS A 180 -9.23 9.95 6.43
CA HIS A 180 -8.08 9.09 6.64
C HIS A 180 -8.23 8.14 7.82
N GLY A 181 -7.52 7.00 7.75
CA GLY A 181 -7.32 6.08 8.88
C GLY A 181 -5.96 6.25 9.52
N TYR A 182 -5.80 5.75 10.76
CA TYR A 182 -4.61 6.00 11.55
C TYR A 182 -3.99 4.73 12.15
N ASP A 183 -4.64 3.57 11.96
CA ASP A 183 -4.27 2.29 12.58
C ASP A 183 -4.05 1.16 11.55
N GLY A 184 -4.00 1.52 10.25
CA GLY A 184 -3.81 0.55 9.18
C GLY A 184 -2.34 0.15 8.99
N PRO A 185 -2.07 -0.87 8.17
CA PRO A 185 -0.72 -1.41 7.96
C PRO A 185 0.20 -0.49 7.16
N LEU A 186 -0.35 0.40 6.34
CA LEU A 186 0.44 1.21 5.41
C LEU A 186 0.65 2.61 5.97
N SER A 187 1.89 3.05 6.09
CA SER A 187 2.23 4.44 6.40
C SER A 187 1.99 5.30 5.16
N ILE A 188 0.99 6.16 5.23
CA ILE A 188 0.59 7.06 4.16
C ILE A 188 0.78 8.50 4.60
N GLY A 189 1.28 9.34 3.71
CA GLY A 189 1.45 10.75 4.02
C GLY A 189 2.11 11.51 2.88
N PHE A 190 2.53 12.72 3.16
CA PHE A 190 3.26 13.51 2.18
C PHE A 190 4.75 13.14 2.24
N SER A 191 5.35 12.87 1.09
CA SER A 191 6.76 12.50 1.01
C SER A 191 7.65 13.54 1.70
N PRO A 192 8.67 13.11 2.46
CA PRO A 192 9.55 14.04 3.14
C PRO A 192 10.30 14.92 2.15
N ILE A 193 10.45 16.20 2.52
CA ILE A 193 11.26 17.18 1.77
C ILE A 193 12.74 16.82 1.98
N ARG A 194 13.38 16.19 1.01
CA ARG A 194 14.83 15.92 1.06
C ARG A 194 15.60 17.00 0.31
N ASN A 195 16.46 17.71 1.04
CA ASN A 195 17.25 18.81 0.52
C ASN A 195 18.37 18.46 -0.46
N LYS A 196 18.69 17.19 -0.73
CA LYS A 196 19.89 16.83 -1.51
C LYS A 196 19.66 15.98 -2.76
N GLN A 197 18.52 15.33 -2.92
CA GLN A 197 18.23 14.54 -4.12
C GLN A 197 16.78 14.74 -4.52
N LYS A 198 16.55 15.77 -5.29
CA LYS A 198 15.28 16.36 -5.74
C LYS A 198 14.40 15.44 -6.63
N ARG A 199 14.27 14.15 -6.36
CA ARG A 199 13.64 13.26 -7.34
C ARG A 199 12.17 12.93 -7.14
N MET A 200 11.58 13.16 -5.98
CA MET A 200 10.13 12.91 -5.82
C MET A 200 9.47 13.94 -4.88
N PHE A 201 8.54 14.67 -5.39
CA PHE A 201 7.34 15.29 -4.82
C PHE A 201 7.39 16.65 -4.11
N THR A 202 8.51 17.29 -3.85
CA THR A 202 8.50 18.64 -3.26
C THR A 202 9.60 19.51 -3.84
N GLY A 203 9.54 19.78 -5.13
CA GLY A 203 10.39 20.76 -5.76
C GLY A 203 9.71 22.14 -5.81
N GLU A 204 10.50 23.20 -5.82
CA GLU A 204 10.03 24.56 -6.05
C GLU A 204 9.14 24.66 -7.31
N GLY A 205 9.41 23.84 -8.33
CA GLY A 205 8.62 23.78 -9.55
C GLY A 205 7.18 23.29 -9.34
N GLN A 206 6.93 22.36 -8.44
CA GLN A 206 5.59 21.86 -8.17
C GLN A 206 4.77 22.89 -7.39
N GLN A 207 5.36 23.56 -6.43
CA GLN A 207 4.69 24.64 -5.70
C GLN A 207 4.36 25.79 -6.66
N ALA A 208 5.32 26.24 -7.49
CA ALA A 208 5.10 27.27 -8.49
C ALA A 208 4.02 26.87 -9.52
N PHE A 209 3.95 25.57 -9.89
CA PHE A 209 2.89 25.06 -10.75
C PHE A 209 1.52 25.16 -10.09
N LEU A 210 1.37 24.70 -8.83
CA LEU A 210 0.11 24.78 -8.09
C LEU A 210 -0.37 26.23 -7.94
N GLU A 211 0.52 27.13 -7.53
CA GLU A 211 0.21 28.56 -7.38
C GLU A 211 -0.19 29.19 -8.73
N THR A 212 0.47 28.80 -9.81
CA THR A 212 0.19 29.32 -11.15
C THR A 212 -1.15 28.83 -11.67
N ILE A 213 -1.46 27.53 -11.57
CA ILE A 213 -2.72 26.97 -12.07
C ILE A 213 -3.92 27.54 -11.31
N GLN A 214 -3.78 27.74 -10.01
CA GLN A 214 -4.80 28.39 -9.19
C GLN A 214 -5.02 29.84 -9.59
N ARG A 215 -3.95 30.61 -9.75
CA ARG A 215 -4.01 32.04 -10.08
C ARG A 215 -4.46 32.28 -11.52
N VAL A 216 -3.95 31.53 -12.50
CA VAL A 216 -4.17 31.78 -13.93
C VAL A 216 -5.44 31.15 -14.45
N LEU A 217 -5.73 29.93 -14.01
CA LEU A 217 -6.89 29.16 -14.47
C LEU A 217 -8.07 29.17 -13.49
N GLY A 218 -7.92 29.80 -12.32
CA GLY A 218 -8.96 29.84 -11.29
C GLY A 218 -9.29 28.48 -10.70
N VAL A 219 -8.38 27.48 -10.81
CA VAL A 219 -8.59 26.14 -10.27
C VAL A 219 -8.60 26.22 -8.74
N ALA A 220 -9.60 25.64 -8.10
CA ALA A 220 -9.71 25.65 -6.65
C ALA A 220 -8.55 24.91 -5.99
N HIS A 221 -8.12 25.40 -4.82
CA HIS A 221 -7.21 24.63 -3.97
C HIS A 221 -7.92 23.36 -3.46
N LEU A 222 -7.33 22.21 -3.76
CA LEU A 222 -7.82 20.93 -3.29
C LEU A 222 -7.14 20.61 -1.95
N LYS A 223 -7.93 20.69 -0.89
CA LYS A 223 -7.44 20.41 0.46
C LYS A 223 -7.01 18.95 0.63
N ASP A 224 -7.81 18.04 0.07
CA ASP A 224 -7.57 16.60 0.20
C ASP A 224 -8.30 15.84 -0.92
N GLU A 225 -7.56 15.21 -1.80
CA GLU A 225 -8.13 14.44 -2.91
C GLU A 225 -8.82 13.14 -2.46
N ASN A 226 -8.53 12.67 -1.23
CA ASN A 226 -9.08 11.45 -0.67
C ASN A 226 -10.41 11.65 0.06
N SER A 227 -10.89 12.91 0.16
CA SER A 227 -12.13 13.27 0.84
C SER A 227 -13.41 13.02 0.04
N GLY A 228 -13.29 12.43 -1.15
CA GLY A 228 -14.43 12.14 -2.04
C GLY A 228 -14.71 13.23 -3.08
N ASN A 229 -14.12 14.41 -2.97
CA ASN A 229 -14.10 15.44 -4.01
C ASN A 229 -12.65 15.71 -4.41
N ASN A 230 -12.25 15.31 -5.60
CA ASN A 230 -10.92 15.53 -6.14
C ASN A 230 -10.91 16.50 -7.33
N THR A 231 -11.88 17.43 -7.37
CA THR A 231 -11.92 18.53 -8.35
C THR A 231 -11.13 19.71 -7.82
N GLY A 232 -9.95 19.93 -8.36
CA GLY A 232 -9.06 21.01 -7.92
C GLY A 232 -7.59 20.69 -8.17
N ALA A 233 -6.72 21.47 -7.53
CA ALA A 233 -5.27 21.25 -7.55
C ALA A 233 -4.72 21.25 -6.12
N GLY A 234 -4.03 20.21 -5.75
CA GLY A 234 -3.48 20.01 -4.41
C GLY A 234 -2.30 19.05 -4.41
N TRP A 235 -1.89 18.66 -3.23
CA TRP A 235 -0.83 17.68 -3.02
C TRP A 235 -1.39 16.28 -2.85
N THR A 236 -0.80 15.29 -3.53
CA THR A 236 -1.16 13.89 -3.42
C THR A 236 -0.37 13.24 -2.28
N PRO A 237 -1.03 12.60 -1.32
CA PRO A 237 -0.36 11.70 -0.37
C PRO A 237 0.30 10.52 -1.09
N THR A 238 1.27 9.92 -0.46
CA THR A 238 2.03 8.79 -1.02
C THR A 238 2.14 7.63 -0.04
N SER A 239 2.30 6.42 -0.56
CA SER A 239 2.69 5.23 0.19
C SER A 239 4.22 5.18 0.34
N ILE A 240 4.79 6.26 0.87
CA ILE A 240 6.20 6.43 1.17
C ILE A 240 6.29 6.92 2.61
N SER A 241 6.95 6.15 3.45
CA SER A 241 7.13 6.48 4.86
C SER A 241 8.00 7.71 5.09
N GLN A 242 7.99 8.24 6.31
CA GLN A 242 8.74 9.45 6.67
C GLN A 242 10.27 9.28 6.58
N ASP A 243 10.77 8.05 6.62
CA ASP A 243 12.18 7.71 6.36
C ASP A 243 12.48 7.47 4.86
N SER A 244 11.54 7.83 3.98
CA SER A 244 11.63 7.72 2.51
C SER A 244 11.75 6.29 2.01
N LYS A 245 11.07 5.37 2.66
CA LYS A 245 10.94 3.98 2.23
C LYS A 245 9.59 3.76 1.59
N ARG A 246 9.56 2.94 0.55
CA ARG A 246 8.31 2.49 -0.05
C ARG A 246 7.51 1.65 0.94
N GLU A 247 6.24 1.95 1.06
CA GLU A 247 5.24 1.07 1.64
C GLU A 247 4.58 0.24 0.52
N SER A 248 4.42 -1.04 0.75
CA SER A 248 3.76 -1.95 -0.21
C SER A 248 2.79 -2.88 0.51
N ALA A 249 2.01 -3.64 -0.24
CA ALA A 249 1.09 -4.63 0.33
C ALA A 249 1.78 -5.68 1.22
N CYS A 250 3.11 -5.81 1.15
CA CYS A 250 3.87 -6.68 2.05
C CYS A 250 3.65 -6.36 3.54
N ARG A 251 3.27 -5.13 3.89
CA ARG A 251 2.95 -4.75 5.26
C ARG A 251 1.79 -5.56 5.85
N TYR A 252 0.89 -6.04 5.01
CA TYR A 252 -0.19 -6.92 5.48
C TYR A 252 0.33 -8.25 6.00
N LEU A 253 1.41 -8.81 5.43
CA LEU A 253 2.03 -10.05 5.92
C LEU A 253 2.71 -9.89 7.28
N GLU A 254 3.20 -8.70 7.60
CA GLU A 254 3.82 -8.41 8.89
C GLU A 254 2.81 -8.47 10.06
N GLN A 255 1.52 -8.44 9.72
CA GLN A 255 0.41 -8.51 10.68
C GLN A 255 -0.36 -9.83 10.62
N THR A 256 0.12 -10.84 9.89
CA THR A 256 -0.45 -12.19 9.89
C THR A 256 0.10 -13.03 11.02
N GLY A 257 -0.62 -14.13 11.38
CA GLY A 257 -0.12 -15.16 12.27
C GLY A 257 0.74 -16.21 11.54
N ASP A 258 1.16 -17.24 12.28
CA ASP A 258 1.88 -18.41 11.77
C ASP A 258 1.01 -19.37 10.94
N ASN A 259 -0.25 -19.03 10.78
CA ASN A 259 -1.22 -19.77 9.98
C ASN A 259 -1.19 -19.36 8.48
N VAL A 260 -0.20 -18.56 8.07
CA VAL A 260 0.04 -18.19 6.67
C VAL A 260 1.40 -18.69 6.21
N ASP A 261 1.39 -19.55 5.22
CA ASP A 261 2.57 -19.98 4.47
C ASP A 261 2.63 -19.20 3.13
N VAL A 262 3.82 -18.80 2.70
CA VAL A 262 4.07 -18.10 1.43
C VAL A 262 5.08 -18.88 0.62
N LEU A 263 4.67 -19.42 -0.52
CA LEU A 263 5.54 -20.12 -1.47
C LEU A 263 5.95 -19.13 -2.58
N LEU A 264 7.25 -18.90 -2.69
CA LEU A 264 7.84 -17.93 -3.60
C LEU A 264 8.49 -18.59 -4.82
N GLY A 265 8.45 -17.90 -5.97
CA GLY A 265 9.06 -18.36 -7.21
C GLY A 265 8.23 -19.41 -7.96
N TRP A 266 6.94 -19.52 -7.64
CA TRP A 266 6.04 -20.52 -8.23
C TRP A 266 4.79 -19.88 -8.84
N THR A 267 4.37 -20.43 -9.93
CA THR A 267 3.08 -20.13 -10.60
C THR A 267 2.12 -21.30 -10.41
N ALA A 268 0.83 -20.99 -10.20
CA ALA A 268 -0.24 -21.98 -10.10
C ALA A 268 -0.91 -22.18 -11.48
#